data_0e0b7ee8b2de0e820580bb77d22f1a61
#
_entry.id   0e0b7ee8b2de0e820580bb77d22f1a61
#
_cell.length_a   1.000
_cell.length_b   1.000
_cell.length_c   1.000
_cell.angle_alpha   90.00
_cell.angle_beta   90.00
_cell.angle_gamma   90.00
#
_symmetry.space_group_name_H-M   'P 1'
#
loop_
_entity.id
_entity.type
_entity.pdbx_description
1 polymer ?
#
loop_
_entity_poly.entity_id
_entity_poly.type
_entity_poly.pdbx_seq_one_letter_code
_entity_poly.pdbx_strand_id
1 'polypeptide(L)' 'MKRILVCEDEGVIRDFVVINLKRAGYDVVDVDCGEEALRVFNEENGNFDIALLDIMM' A
#
# COMPACT_ATOMS: atom_id res chain seq x y z
N MET A 1 3.05 2.91 15.55
CA MET A 1 3.47 3.14 14.14
C MET A 1 2.28 2.91 13.23
N LYS A 2 2.00 3.85 12.35
CA LYS A 2 0.86 3.73 11.44
C LYS A 2 1.19 2.80 10.29
N ARG A 3 0.22 1.99 9.91
CA ARG A 3 0.36 1.05 8.81
C ARG A 3 -0.39 1.56 7.60
N ILE A 4 0.26 1.52 6.44
CA ILE A 4 -0.30 2.02 5.19
C ILE A 4 -0.24 0.90 4.15
N LEU A 5 -1.37 0.64 3.52
CA LEU A 5 -1.45 -0.27 2.38
C LEU A 5 -1.40 0.58 1.11
N VAL A 6 -0.43 0.28 0.25
CA VAL A 6 -0.27 0.99 -1.03
C VAL A 6 -0.61 0.03 -2.17
N CYS A 7 -1.54 0.41 -3.01
CA CYS A 7 -1.90 -0.34 -4.22
C CYS A 7 -1.62 0.52 -5.44
N GLU A 8 -0.61 0.14 -6.21
CA GLU A 8 -0.17 0.87 -7.40
C GLU A 8 0.40 -0.13 -8.40
N ASP A 9 -0.10 -0.12 -9.63
CA ASP A 9 0.35 -1.04 -10.66
C ASP A 9 1.67 -0.62 -11.34
N GLU A 10 1.98 0.67 -11.31
CA GLU A 10 3.24 1.20 -11.84
C GLU A 10 4.37 0.99 -10.84
N GLY A 11 5.29 0.08 -11.14
CA GLY A 11 6.36 -0.25 -10.21
C GLY A 11 7.21 0.93 -9.78
N VAL A 12 7.53 1.83 -10.72
CA VAL A 12 8.35 3.01 -10.42
C VAL A 12 7.62 3.95 -9.46
N ILE A 13 6.34 4.18 -9.70
CA ILE A 13 5.54 5.04 -8.85
C ILE A 13 5.34 4.38 -7.48
N ARG A 14 5.07 3.09 -7.48
CA ARG A 14 4.91 2.33 -6.23
C ARG A 14 6.17 2.44 -5.37
N ASP A 15 7.34 2.22 -5.96
CA ASP A 15 8.60 2.31 -5.23
C ASP A 15 8.84 3.71 -4.68
N PHE A 16 8.54 4.73 -5.47
CA PHE A 16 8.69 6.12 -5.03
C PHE A 16 7.83 6.39 -3.79
N VAL A 17 6.57 5.98 -3.84
CA VAL A 17 5.64 6.19 -2.74
C VAL A 17 6.10 5.42 -1.49
N VAL A 18 6.46 4.15 -1.67
CA VAL A 18 6.89 3.30 -0.55
C VAL A 18 8.14 3.87 0.13
N ILE A 19 9.13 4.28 -0.65
CA ILE A 19 10.36 4.84 -0.10
C ILE A 19 10.07 6.08 0.74
N ASN A 20 9.23 6.97 0.22
CA ASN A 20 8.92 8.22 0.93
C ASN A 20 8.12 7.96 2.21
N LEU A 21 7.18 7.02 2.17
CA LEU A 21 6.41 6.68 3.36
C LEU A 21 7.25 6.01 4.43
N LYS A 22 8.15 5.13 4.04
CA LYS A 22 9.06 4.49 4.99
C LYS A 22 10.00 5.51 5.63
N ARG A 23 10.48 6.47 4.85
CA ARG A 23 11.31 7.55 5.38
C ARG A 23 10.57 8.39 6.40
N ALA A 24 9.27 8.55 6.23
CA ALA A 24 8.43 9.28 7.17
C ALA A 24 8.11 8.49 8.43
N GLY A 25 8.54 7.22 8.51
CA GLY A 25 8.35 6.40 9.71
C GLY A 25 7.11 5.53 9.70
N TYR A 26 6.46 5.37 8.54
CA TYR A 26 5.28 4.50 8.43
C TYR A 26 5.68 3.06 8.14
N ASP A 27 4.83 2.14 8.60
CA ASP A 27 4.93 0.74 8.23
C ASP A 27 4.11 0.55 6.94
N VAL A 28 4.77 0.13 5.87
CA VAL A 28 4.15 0.12 4.54
C VAL A 28 4.10 -1.30 3.99
N VAL A 29 2.92 -1.68 3.51
CA VAL A 29 2.74 -2.90 2.72
C VAL A 29 2.30 -2.45 1.33
N ASP A 30 3.02 -2.88 0.30
CA ASP A 30 2.71 -2.49 -1.07
C ASP A 30 2.29 -3.69 -1.91
N VAL A 31 1.32 -3.45 -2.77
CA VAL A 31 0.79 -4.46 -3.69
C VAL A 31 0.60 -3.82 -5.07
N ASP A 32 0.51 -4.66 -6.10
CA ASP A 32 0.47 -4.18 -7.47
C ASP A 32 -0.93 -4.12 -8.09
N CYS A 33 -1.94 -4.72 -7.46
CA CYS A 33 -3.29 -4.70 -8.02
C CYS A 33 -4.35 -4.77 -6.92
N GLY A 34 -5.59 -4.46 -7.32
CA GLY A 34 -6.71 -4.40 -6.38
C GLY A 34 -7.03 -5.73 -5.73
N GLU A 35 -6.93 -6.84 -6.48
CA GLU A 35 -7.18 -8.17 -5.93
C GLU A 35 -6.16 -8.51 -4.85
N GLU A 36 -4.91 -8.18 -5.09
CA GLU A 36 -3.84 -8.40 -4.13
C GLU A 36 -4.06 -7.54 -2.88
N ALA A 37 -4.52 -6.30 -3.06
CA ALA A 37 -4.83 -5.42 -1.95
C ALA A 37 -5.93 -6.00 -1.07
N LEU A 38 -6.98 -6.53 -1.68
CA LEU A 38 -8.08 -7.15 -0.94
C LEU A 38 -7.60 -8.38 -0.17
N ARG A 39 -6.78 -9.21 -0.80
CA ARG A 39 -6.24 -10.40 -0.16
C ARG A 39 -5.42 -10.03 1.07
N VAL A 40 -4.53 -9.08 0.92
CA VAL A 40 -3.66 -8.63 2.03
C VAL A 40 -4.50 -7.98 3.12
N PHE A 41 -5.47 -7.15 2.73
CA PHE A 41 -6.35 -6.51 3.70
C PHE A 41 -7.09 -7.54 4.55
N ASN A 42 -7.59 -8.60 3.91
CA ASN A 42 -8.29 -9.66 4.61
C ASN A 42 -7.36 -10.48 5.50
N GLU A 43 -6.17 -10.81 5.03
CA GLU A 43 -5.18 -11.56 5.81
C GLU A 43 -4.77 -10.80 7.08
N GLU A 44 -4.71 -9.47 6.98
CA GLU A 44 -4.33 -8.62 8.11
C GLU A 44 -5.54 -8.14 8.92
N ASN A 45 -6.72 -8.68 8.64
CA ASN A 45 -7.96 -8.34 9.33
C ASN A 45 -8.28 -6.84 9.29
N GLY A 46 -7.95 -6.19 8.17
CA GLY A 46 -8.17 -4.76 8.02
C GLY A 46 -7.30 -3.89 8.90
N ASN A 47 -6.19 -4.40 9.39
CA ASN A 47 -5.33 -3.71 10.33
C ASN A 47 -4.41 -2.70 9.65
N PHE A 48 -5.01 -1.74 8.94
CA PHE A 48 -4.30 -0.64 8.30
C PHE A 48 -4.96 0.68 8.70
N ASP A 49 -4.14 1.69 8.90
CA ASP A 49 -4.64 3.03 9.23
C ASP A 49 -5.09 3.76 7.97
N ILE A 50 -4.38 3.54 6.86
CA ILE A 50 -4.65 4.21 5.60
C ILE A 50 -4.45 3.20 4.46
N ALA A 51 -5.30 3.27 3.45
CA ALA A 51 -5.12 2.54 2.20
C ALA A 51 -5.02 3.56 1.07
N LEU A 52 -3.88 3.56 0.36
CA LEU A 52 -3.67 4.40 -0.81
C LEU A 52 -3.89 3.54 -2.04
N LEU A 53 -4.98 3.81 -2.75
CA LEU A 53 -5.34 3.05 -3.93
C LEU A 53 -5.26 3.94 -5.16
N ASP A 54 -4.46 3.56 -6.14
CA ASP A 54 -4.44 4.24 -7.41
C ASP A 54 -5.39 3.52 -8.36
N ILE A 55 -6.44 4.22 -8.73
CA ILE A 55 -7.44 3.69 -9.65
C ILE A 55 -7.23 4.37 -11.00
N MET A 56 -6.13 4.02 -11.63
CA MET A 56 -5.85 4.48 -12.98
C MET A 56 -6.52 3.54 -13.96
N MET A 57 -7.51 4.02 -14.62
CA MET A 57 -8.18 3.26 -15.68
C MET A 57 -7.82 3.79 -17.04
#